data_52c60e1abd9f29d9ad0b6c20c2146547
#
_entry.id   52c60e1abd9f29d9ad0b6c20c2146547
#
_cell.length_a   1.000
_cell.length_b   1.000
_cell.length_c   1.000
_cell.angle_alpha   90.00
_cell.angle_beta   90.00
_cell.angle_gamma   90.00
#
_symmetry.space_group_name_H-M   'P 1'
#
loop_
_entity.id
_entity.type
_entity.pdbx_description
1 polymer ?
#
loop_
_entity_poly.entity_id
_entity_poly.type
_entity_poly.pdbx_seq_one_letter_code
_entity_poly.pdbx_strand_id
1 'polypeptide(L)'
;PVSKERIEEILGYYLLHGEDATCDTFGIKSPTLRRYRRGSKQFDIPDVNKTVALRKIAEQYSSKELEAIAKGGRVTPGQPSIPVVDLQGDRTRIGVMGDIHFGSKYCLYELIDIAFSEFEKEECDIICQVGDLTEGMSNRAGHVYELDKIGYHEQKKTAIEYMARCPAPLYIIDGNHDRWYIKSNGAIIVKDICDAIEHAEFLGHDEGTIALGDSATIRLWHGEDGSSYAVSYRIQKIVEALTGGQKPNVMLFGHVHKSMYLYDRHIHCYSAGSFQRQTAWMRGKRLASHTGFWIIDIYTNDNGVAKTTGTWYPFYM
;
A
#
# COMPACT_ATOMS: atom_id res chain seq x y z
N PRO A 1 -40.58 -6.28 43.59
CA PRO A 1 -39.95 -6.80 42.38
C PRO A 1 -40.19 -5.82 41.22
N VAL A 2 -39.16 -5.49 40.42
CA VAL A 2 -39.29 -4.67 39.23
C VAL A 2 -40.02 -5.48 38.16
N SER A 3 -41.00 -4.89 37.47
CA SER A 3 -41.76 -5.59 36.43
C SER A 3 -40.89 -6.01 35.25
N LYS A 4 -41.35 -6.97 34.47
CA LYS A 4 -40.66 -7.46 33.27
C LYS A 4 -40.50 -6.30 32.25
N GLU A 5 -41.57 -5.58 32.00
CA GLU A 5 -41.60 -4.43 31.05
C GLU A 5 -40.60 -3.36 31.48
N ARG A 6 -40.45 -3.08 32.78
CA ARG A 6 -39.49 -2.08 33.25
C ARG A 6 -38.06 -2.53 33.08
N ILE A 7 -37.75 -3.84 33.19
CA ILE A 7 -36.42 -4.36 32.91
C ILE A 7 -36.11 -4.31 31.42
N GLU A 8 -37.08 -4.62 30.59
CA GLU A 8 -36.95 -4.50 29.11
C GLU A 8 -36.67 -3.06 28.68
N GLU A 9 -37.39 -2.08 29.26
CA GLU A 9 -37.16 -0.65 29.04
C GLU A 9 -35.72 -0.24 29.43
N ILE A 10 -35.26 -0.63 30.62
CA ILE A 10 -33.90 -0.37 31.11
C ILE A 10 -32.85 -0.96 30.19
N LEU A 11 -33.04 -2.20 29.75
CA LEU A 11 -32.11 -2.89 28.86
C LEU A 11 -32.13 -2.33 27.45
N GLY A 12 -33.30 -1.92 26.94
CA GLY A 12 -33.43 -1.24 25.67
C GLY A 12 -32.69 0.12 25.66
N TYR A 13 -32.87 0.90 26.73
CA TYR A 13 -32.14 2.17 26.90
C TYR A 13 -30.63 1.94 27.02
N TYR A 14 -30.21 0.91 27.74
CA TYR A 14 -28.80 0.53 27.87
C TYR A 14 -28.15 0.23 26.51
N LEU A 15 -28.88 -0.46 25.61
CA LEU A 15 -28.39 -0.75 24.26
C LEU A 15 -28.08 0.51 23.45
N LEU A 16 -28.82 1.59 23.71
CA LEU A 16 -28.69 2.86 22.99
C LEU A 16 -27.69 3.84 23.63
N HIS A 17 -27.62 3.86 24.96
CA HIS A 17 -26.96 4.95 25.71
C HIS A 17 -25.80 4.51 26.59
N GLY A 18 -25.61 3.21 26.81
CA GLY A 18 -24.52 2.66 27.63
C GLY A 18 -24.80 2.63 29.13
N GLU A 19 -23.79 2.19 29.93
CA GLU A 19 -23.96 1.88 31.37
C GLU A 19 -24.22 3.12 32.22
N ASP A 20 -23.39 4.15 32.06
CA ASP A 20 -23.45 5.35 32.91
C ASP A 20 -24.77 6.11 32.70
N ALA A 21 -25.12 6.41 31.45
CA ALA A 21 -26.37 7.07 31.13
C ALA A 21 -27.60 6.30 31.59
N THR A 22 -27.57 4.97 31.53
CA THR A 22 -28.67 4.13 32.01
C THR A 22 -28.75 4.15 33.52
N CYS A 23 -27.65 4.06 34.25
CA CYS A 23 -27.62 4.13 35.70
C CYS A 23 -28.17 5.47 36.18
N ASP A 24 -27.78 6.56 35.56
CA ASP A 24 -28.22 7.92 35.90
C ASP A 24 -29.70 8.11 35.60
N THR A 25 -30.16 7.73 34.40
CA THR A 25 -31.55 7.93 33.95
C THR A 25 -32.56 7.13 34.78
N PHE A 26 -32.22 5.87 35.11
CA PHE A 26 -33.11 4.98 35.84
C PHE A 26 -32.86 4.92 37.35
N GLY A 27 -31.85 5.65 37.85
CA GLY A 27 -31.50 5.67 39.27
C GLY A 27 -31.05 4.32 39.81
N ILE A 28 -30.43 3.48 38.98
CA ILE A 28 -29.98 2.14 39.36
C ILE A 28 -28.45 2.08 39.42
N LYS A 29 -27.96 1.20 40.32
CA LYS A 29 -26.51 0.99 40.42
C LYS A 29 -26.01 -0.01 39.37
N SER A 30 -24.79 0.14 38.92
CA SER A 30 -24.09 -0.72 37.94
C SER A 30 -24.24 -2.24 38.26
N PRO A 31 -24.14 -2.73 39.52
CA PRO A 31 -24.37 -4.14 39.82
C PRO A 31 -25.82 -4.64 39.54
N THR A 32 -26.80 -3.73 39.65
CA THR A 32 -28.21 -4.05 39.35
C THR A 32 -28.39 -4.17 37.83
N LEU A 33 -27.84 -3.25 37.08
CA LEU A 33 -27.86 -3.31 35.60
C LEU A 33 -27.15 -4.58 35.09
N ARG A 34 -26.00 -4.93 35.66
CA ARG A 34 -25.27 -6.18 35.30
C ARG A 34 -26.10 -7.43 35.60
N ARG A 35 -26.89 -7.45 36.69
CA ARG A 35 -27.81 -8.53 36.98
C ARG A 35 -28.91 -8.65 35.92
N TYR A 36 -29.50 -7.53 35.46
CA TYR A 36 -30.50 -7.50 34.40
C TYR A 36 -29.93 -8.03 33.08
N ARG A 37 -28.74 -7.60 32.74
CA ARG A 37 -28.02 -8.07 31.53
C ARG A 37 -27.77 -9.58 31.54
N ARG A 38 -27.38 -10.16 32.67
CA ARG A 38 -27.19 -11.62 32.79
C ARG A 38 -28.48 -12.40 32.59
N GLY A 39 -29.61 -11.81 32.94
CA GLY A 39 -30.93 -12.39 32.78
C GLY A 39 -31.61 -12.03 31.46
N SER A 40 -30.93 -11.34 30.55
CA SER A 40 -31.56 -10.76 29.35
C SER A 40 -32.19 -11.78 28.38
N LYS A 41 -31.70 -13.03 28.37
CA LYS A 41 -32.24 -14.09 27.49
C LYS A 41 -33.71 -14.44 27.70
N GLN A 42 -34.31 -14.04 28.82
CA GLN A 42 -35.72 -14.27 29.12
C GLN A 42 -36.64 -13.10 28.75
N PHE A 43 -36.07 -12.06 28.14
CA PHE A 43 -36.78 -10.86 27.69
C PHE A 43 -36.82 -10.81 26.16
N ASP A 44 -37.85 -10.21 25.62
CA ASP A 44 -38.00 -10.00 24.16
C ASP A 44 -37.23 -8.75 23.71
N ILE A 45 -35.93 -8.82 23.81
CA ILE A 45 -34.98 -7.76 23.39
C ILE A 45 -33.81 -8.40 22.63
N PRO A 46 -33.14 -7.63 21.72
CA PRO A 46 -31.93 -8.10 21.06
C PRO A 46 -30.88 -8.59 22.07
N ASP A 47 -30.04 -9.54 21.70
CA ASP A 47 -28.95 -10.02 22.57
C ASP A 47 -28.07 -8.85 23.02
N VAL A 48 -28.29 -8.44 24.27
CA VAL A 48 -27.65 -7.26 24.89
C VAL A 48 -26.13 -7.32 24.80
N ASN A 49 -25.57 -8.50 25.06
CA ASN A 49 -24.10 -8.64 25.04
C ASN A 49 -23.55 -8.55 23.62
N LYS A 50 -24.23 -9.16 22.67
CA LYS A 50 -23.88 -9.09 21.25
C LYS A 50 -24.01 -7.65 20.69
N THR A 51 -25.11 -6.98 21.00
CA THR A 51 -25.36 -5.61 20.54
C THR A 51 -24.34 -4.62 21.13
N VAL A 52 -24.00 -4.75 22.42
CA VAL A 52 -22.96 -3.91 23.04
C VAL A 52 -21.58 -4.21 22.45
N ALA A 53 -21.26 -5.47 22.18
CA ALA A 53 -20.01 -5.82 21.51
C ALA A 53 -19.91 -5.23 20.09
N LEU A 54 -21.00 -5.34 19.30
CA LEU A 54 -21.07 -4.76 17.97
C LEU A 54 -20.94 -3.23 18.00
N ARG A 55 -21.57 -2.56 18.97
CA ARG A 55 -21.42 -1.11 19.13
C ARG A 55 -19.99 -0.70 19.43
N LYS A 56 -19.31 -1.38 20.37
CA LYS A 56 -17.89 -1.14 20.68
C LYS A 56 -17.00 -1.32 19.44
N ILE A 57 -17.31 -2.30 18.61
CA ILE A 57 -16.62 -2.48 17.33
C ILE A 57 -16.94 -1.30 16.41
N ALA A 58 -18.20 -0.91 16.27
CA ALA A 58 -18.61 0.20 15.43
C ALA A 58 -18.00 1.57 15.87
N GLU A 59 -17.70 1.74 17.16
CA GLU A 59 -17.03 2.92 17.68
C GLU A 59 -15.52 2.97 17.34
N GLN A 60 -14.91 1.81 17.04
CA GLN A 60 -13.48 1.67 16.71
C GLN A 60 -13.19 1.69 15.21
N TYR A 61 -14.18 1.37 14.38
CA TYR A 61 -14.01 1.21 12.94
C TYR A 61 -14.93 2.16 12.17
N SER A 62 -14.44 2.70 11.06
CA SER A 62 -15.26 3.43 10.09
C SER A 62 -16.27 2.51 9.40
N SER A 63 -17.28 3.07 8.76
CA SER A 63 -18.27 2.29 8.01
C SER A 63 -17.65 1.43 6.90
N LYS A 64 -16.62 1.96 6.20
CA LYS A 64 -15.86 1.21 5.18
C LYS A 64 -15.07 0.03 5.77
N GLU A 65 -14.47 0.24 6.93
CA GLU A 65 -13.75 -0.83 7.65
C GLU A 65 -14.70 -1.92 8.15
N LEU A 66 -15.87 -1.54 8.67
CA LEU A 66 -16.90 -2.49 9.09
C LEU A 66 -17.43 -3.32 7.92
N GLU A 67 -17.60 -2.70 6.75
CA GLU A 67 -17.99 -3.40 5.54
C GLU A 67 -16.91 -4.39 5.07
N ALA A 68 -15.64 -4.00 5.11
CA ALA A 68 -14.52 -4.88 4.81
C ALA A 68 -14.45 -6.07 5.77
N ILE A 69 -14.68 -5.84 7.08
CA ILE A 69 -14.77 -6.91 8.09
C ILE A 69 -15.94 -7.85 7.79
N ALA A 70 -17.10 -7.30 7.42
CA ALA A 70 -18.29 -8.09 7.08
C ALA A 70 -18.07 -8.97 5.85
N LYS A 71 -17.25 -8.51 4.88
CA LYS A 71 -16.80 -9.28 3.71
C LYS A 71 -15.68 -10.28 4.01
N GLY A 72 -15.30 -10.46 5.28
CA GLY A 72 -14.27 -11.40 5.72
C GLY A 72 -12.84 -10.85 5.75
N GLY A 73 -12.69 -9.53 5.57
CA GLY A 73 -11.40 -8.84 5.70
C GLY A 73 -10.94 -8.71 7.15
N ARG A 74 -9.62 -8.60 7.34
CA ARG A 74 -9.03 -8.19 8.62
C ARG A 74 -8.64 -6.72 8.52
N VAL A 75 -9.20 -5.89 9.38
CA VAL A 75 -8.94 -4.45 9.41
C VAL A 75 -8.40 -4.08 10.79
N THR A 76 -7.38 -3.24 10.81
CA THR A 76 -6.84 -2.63 12.04
C THR A 76 -7.40 -1.22 12.16
N PRO A 77 -8.03 -0.84 13.27
CA PRO A 77 -8.59 0.51 13.45
C PRO A 77 -7.51 1.59 13.33
N GLY A 78 -7.87 2.72 12.73
CA GLY A 78 -6.99 3.88 12.64
C GLY A 78 -5.84 3.74 11.65
N GLN A 79 -5.91 2.81 10.71
CA GLN A 79 -5.00 2.80 9.55
C GLN A 79 -5.21 4.06 8.71
N PRO A 80 -4.14 4.65 8.14
CA PRO A 80 -4.28 5.75 7.20
C PRO A 80 -5.23 5.36 6.06
N SER A 81 -5.99 6.34 5.57
CA SER A 81 -6.87 6.12 4.42
C SER A 81 -6.04 5.65 3.23
N ILE A 82 -6.40 4.49 2.68
CA ILE A 82 -5.80 4.00 1.44
C ILE A 82 -6.31 4.90 0.30
N PRO A 83 -5.44 5.44 -0.55
CA PRO A 83 -5.87 6.17 -1.74
C PRO A 83 -6.82 5.32 -2.59
N VAL A 84 -7.90 5.93 -3.04
CA VAL A 84 -8.88 5.28 -3.91
C VAL A 84 -8.81 5.92 -5.28
N VAL A 85 -8.51 5.11 -6.28
CA VAL A 85 -8.59 5.51 -7.68
C VAL A 85 -10.01 5.25 -8.16
N ASP A 86 -10.71 6.30 -8.57
CA ASP A 86 -12.04 6.20 -9.15
C ASP A 86 -11.97 5.52 -10.51
N LEU A 87 -12.69 4.41 -10.66
CA LEU A 87 -12.69 3.66 -11.90
C LEU A 87 -13.53 4.37 -12.96
N GLN A 88 -12.95 4.61 -14.12
CA GLN A 88 -13.64 5.15 -15.31
C GLN A 88 -14.13 4.02 -16.23
N GLY A 89 -14.67 2.94 -15.65
CA GLY A 89 -15.12 1.73 -16.37
C GLY A 89 -14.50 0.47 -15.81
N ASP A 90 -14.46 -0.59 -16.62
CA ASP A 90 -13.99 -1.92 -16.21
C ASP A 90 -12.48 -2.10 -16.28
N ARG A 91 -11.74 -1.12 -16.81
CA ARG A 91 -10.29 -1.18 -17.03
C ARG A 91 -9.58 -0.01 -16.36
N THR A 92 -8.52 -0.29 -15.64
CA THR A 92 -7.53 0.69 -15.20
C THR A 92 -6.20 0.36 -15.86
N ARG A 93 -5.59 1.31 -16.55
CA ARG A 93 -4.25 1.16 -17.14
C ARG A 93 -3.22 1.84 -16.25
N ILE A 94 -2.22 1.08 -15.82
CA ILE A 94 -1.18 1.59 -14.94
C ILE A 94 0.20 1.53 -15.61
N GLY A 95 0.99 2.61 -15.44
CA GLY A 95 2.43 2.59 -15.68
C GLY A 95 3.15 2.12 -14.42
N VAL A 96 4.18 1.27 -14.56
CA VAL A 96 4.96 0.77 -13.42
C VAL A 96 6.44 1.01 -13.64
N MET A 97 7.05 1.71 -12.70
CA MET A 97 8.47 2.04 -12.64
C MET A 97 9.06 1.52 -11.33
N GLY A 98 10.35 1.19 -11.32
CA GLY A 98 11.06 0.83 -10.11
C GLY A 98 12.54 1.14 -10.20
N ASP A 99 13.18 1.25 -9.04
CA ASP A 99 14.62 1.26 -8.91
C ASP A 99 15.28 2.29 -9.86
N ILE A 100 14.86 3.58 -9.74
CA ILE A 100 15.33 4.67 -10.59
C ILE A 100 16.74 5.11 -10.20
N HIS A 101 16.98 5.22 -8.88
CA HIS A 101 18.26 5.60 -8.31
C HIS A 101 18.76 6.96 -8.79
N PHE A 102 17.92 8.02 -8.68
CA PHE A 102 18.37 9.37 -8.94
C PHE A 102 19.62 9.71 -8.14
N GLY A 103 20.63 10.20 -8.82
CA GLY A 103 21.93 10.49 -8.23
C GLY A 103 22.99 9.41 -8.45
N SER A 104 22.63 8.26 -8.98
CA SER A 104 23.56 7.24 -9.46
C SER A 104 24.12 7.58 -10.83
N LYS A 105 25.40 7.38 -11.07
CA LYS A 105 26.03 7.44 -12.42
C LYS A 105 25.46 6.41 -13.39
N TYR A 106 24.73 5.44 -12.86
CA TYR A 106 24.10 4.35 -13.61
C TYR A 106 22.61 4.58 -13.86
N CYS A 107 22.04 5.68 -13.36
CA CYS A 107 20.67 6.06 -13.62
C CYS A 107 20.44 6.36 -15.11
N LEU A 108 19.36 5.82 -15.67
CA LEU A 108 18.98 5.96 -17.07
C LEU A 108 17.96 7.08 -17.22
N TYR A 109 18.41 8.33 -17.18
CA TYR A 109 17.54 9.51 -17.32
C TYR A 109 16.74 9.51 -18.63
N GLU A 110 17.36 9.07 -19.74
CA GLU A 110 16.69 8.93 -21.04
C GLU A 110 15.51 7.94 -20.99
N LEU A 111 15.65 6.83 -20.24
CA LEU A 111 14.57 5.87 -20.08
C LEU A 111 13.35 6.45 -19.35
N ILE A 112 13.56 7.41 -18.45
CA ILE A 112 12.46 8.11 -17.77
C ILE A 112 11.64 8.90 -18.76
N ASP A 113 12.30 9.65 -19.66
CA ASP A 113 11.63 10.44 -20.69
C ASP A 113 10.87 9.55 -21.68
N ILE A 114 11.45 8.41 -22.06
CA ILE A 114 10.79 7.40 -22.90
C ILE A 114 9.57 6.81 -22.18
N ALA A 115 9.71 6.46 -20.91
CA ALA A 115 8.62 5.87 -20.12
C ALA A 115 7.45 6.86 -20.01
N PHE A 116 7.70 8.12 -19.69
CA PHE A 116 6.66 9.14 -19.60
C PHE A 116 5.96 9.39 -20.92
N SER A 117 6.72 9.43 -22.04
CA SER A 117 6.14 9.54 -23.38
C SER A 117 5.23 8.35 -23.72
N GLU A 118 5.63 7.12 -23.37
CA GLU A 118 4.80 5.93 -23.61
C GLU A 118 3.60 5.90 -22.65
N PHE A 119 3.74 6.31 -21.39
CA PHE A 119 2.60 6.39 -20.44
C PHE A 119 1.54 7.39 -20.89
N GLU A 120 1.96 8.54 -21.42
CA GLU A 120 1.05 9.54 -22.00
C GLU A 120 0.35 9.01 -23.24
N LYS A 121 1.12 8.46 -24.20
CA LYS A 121 0.62 7.89 -25.45
C LYS A 121 -0.38 6.74 -25.22
N GLU A 122 -0.10 5.88 -24.25
CA GLU A 122 -0.95 4.76 -23.90
C GLU A 122 -2.07 5.14 -22.92
N GLU A 123 -2.19 6.42 -22.56
CA GLU A 123 -3.22 6.95 -21.68
C GLU A 123 -3.28 6.18 -20.34
N CYS A 124 -2.14 6.11 -19.63
CA CYS A 124 -2.11 5.51 -18.30
C CYS A 124 -2.93 6.34 -17.30
N ASP A 125 -3.84 5.70 -16.59
CA ASP A 125 -4.70 6.35 -15.58
C ASP A 125 -3.91 6.76 -14.34
N ILE A 126 -2.93 5.94 -13.94
CA ILE A 126 -2.03 6.19 -12.81
C ILE A 126 -0.64 5.61 -13.09
N ILE A 127 0.35 6.10 -12.35
CA ILE A 127 1.72 5.57 -12.38
C ILE A 127 2.13 5.15 -10.97
N CYS A 128 2.73 3.96 -10.86
CA CYS A 128 3.24 3.38 -9.62
C CYS A 128 4.77 3.31 -9.66
N GLN A 129 5.43 3.91 -8.69
CA GLN A 129 6.88 3.79 -8.49
C GLN A 129 7.17 2.96 -7.23
N VAL A 130 7.87 1.84 -7.40
CA VAL A 130 7.99 0.78 -6.38
C VAL A 130 9.29 0.85 -5.56
N GLY A 131 9.71 2.07 -5.18
CA GLY A 131 10.86 2.29 -4.29
C GLY A 131 12.21 2.45 -4.99
N ASP A 132 13.23 2.75 -4.20
CA ASP A 132 14.57 3.16 -4.65
C ASP A 132 14.49 4.27 -5.71
N LEU A 133 13.74 5.32 -5.37
CA LEU A 133 13.60 6.51 -6.19
C LEU A 133 14.95 7.23 -6.29
N THR A 134 15.66 7.35 -5.16
CA THR A 134 17.00 7.96 -5.08
C THR A 134 18.08 6.92 -4.80
N GLU A 135 19.32 7.20 -5.21
CA GLU A 135 20.46 6.33 -4.89
C GLU A 135 20.79 6.35 -3.41
N GLY A 136 20.42 7.42 -2.70
CA GLY A 136 20.77 7.59 -1.31
C GLY A 136 22.26 7.82 -1.09
N MET A 137 22.67 7.69 0.17
CA MET A 137 24.10 7.73 0.57
C MET A 137 24.39 6.68 1.63
N SER A 138 25.10 5.62 1.25
CA SER A 138 25.53 4.59 2.19
C SER A 138 26.94 4.83 2.72
N ASN A 139 27.25 4.20 3.85
CA ASN A 139 28.60 4.15 4.42
C ASN A 139 29.51 3.11 3.71
N ARG A 140 29.05 2.48 2.63
CA ARG A 140 29.85 1.54 1.85
C ARG A 140 31.08 2.24 1.26
N ALA A 141 32.25 1.70 1.51
CA ALA A 141 33.50 2.24 0.96
C ALA A 141 33.40 2.34 -0.58
N GLY A 142 33.71 3.51 -1.11
CA GLY A 142 33.69 3.79 -2.55
C GLY A 142 32.32 4.15 -3.12
N HIS A 143 31.23 4.07 -2.37
CA HIS A 143 29.89 4.40 -2.89
C HIS A 143 29.79 5.83 -3.44
N VAL A 144 30.45 6.79 -2.79
CA VAL A 144 30.46 8.20 -3.24
C VAL A 144 31.00 8.37 -4.67
N TYR A 145 31.85 7.48 -5.14
CA TYR A 145 32.39 7.52 -6.51
C TYR A 145 31.41 6.97 -7.56
N GLU A 146 30.33 6.32 -7.12
CA GLU A 146 29.24 5.84 -7.99
C GLU A 146 28.13 6.91 -8.15
N LEU A 147 28.22 8.04 -7.42
CA LEU A 147 27.23 9.12 -7.46
C LEU A 147 27.63 10.20 -8.47
N ASP A 148 26.62 10.71 -9.19
CA ASP A 148 26.69 11.94 -9.98
C ASP A 148 26.00 13.12 -9.25
N LYS A 149 24.99 12.83 -8.41
CA LYS A 149 24.38 13.79 -7.49
C LYS A 149 24.66 13.37 -6.06
N ILE A 150 25.49 14.14 -5.36
CA ILE A 150 25.95 13.79 -4.01
C ILE A 150 25.06 14.46 -2.96
N GLY A 151 24.50 13.67 -2.08
CA GLY A 151 23.79 14.13 -0.92
C GLY A 151 22.28 14.39 -1.16
N TYR A 152 21.59 14.58 -0.05
CA TYR A 152 20.13 14.72 0.04
C TYR A 152 19.58 15.81 -0.90
N HIS A 153 20.18 17.00 -0.86
CA HIS A 153 19.66 18.17 -1.59
C HIS A 153 19.67 17.94 -3.10
N GLU A 154 20.81 17.49 -3.64
CA GLU A 154 20.98 17.31 -5.08
C GLU A 154 20.12 16.16 -5.61
N GLN A 155 20.03 15.04 -4.88
CA GLN A 155 19.19 13.91 -5.27
C GLN A 155 17.71 14.28 -5.21
N LYS A 156 17.26 14.96 -4.13
CA LYS A 156 15.88 15.43 -4.02
C LYS A 156 15.51 16.40 -5.14
N LYS A 157 16.37 17.39 -5.42
CA LYS A 157 16.16 18.36 -6.48
C LYS A 157 16.00 17.69 -7.84
N THR A 158 16.92 16.77 -8.17
CA THR A 158 16.88 16.03 -9.43
C THR A 158 15.63 15.18 -9.54
N ALA A 159 15.25 14.47 -8.46
CA ALA A 159 14.04 13.67 -8.46
C ALA A 159 12.77 14.51 -8.69
N ILE A 160 12.65 15.68 -8.04
CA ILE A 160 11.53 16.61 -8.27
C ILE A 160 11.51 17.08 -9.72
N GLU A 161 12.65 17.51 -10.28
CA GLU A 161 12.75 18.00 -11.67
C GLU A 161 12.26 16.95 -12.69
N TYR A 162 12.56 15.68 -12.47
CA TYR A 162 12.13 14.60 -13.37
C TYR A 162 10.69 14.17 -13.09
N MET A 163 10.34 13.86 -11.83
CA MET A 163 9.05 13.26 -11.49
C MET A 163 7.88 14.24 -11.60
N ALA A 164 8.12 15.58 -11.49
CA ALA A 164 7.09 16.58 -11.74
C ALA A 164 6.55 16.58 -13.19
N ARG A 165 7.26 15.95 -14.12
CA ARG A 165 6.84 15.79 -15.53
C ARG A 165 6.02 14.52 -15.79
N CYS A 166 5.74 13.72 -14.73
CA CYS A 166 4.95 12.52 -14.84
C CYS A 166 3.55 12.85 -15.39
N PRO A 167 3.06 12.15 -16.43
CA PRO A 167 1.86 12.56 -17.16
C PRO A 167 0.53 12.21 -16.44
N ALA A 168 0.59 11.43 -15.35
CA ALA A 168 -0.59 10.97 -14.63
C ALA A 168 -0.35 10.99 -13.11
N PRO A 169 -1.39 10.84 -12.27
CA PRO A 169 -1.24 10.70 -10.82
C PRO A 169 -0.21 9.65 -10.45
N LEU A 170 0.71 10.01 -9.55
CA LEU A 170 1.91 9.25 -9.25
C LEU A 170 1.89 8.76 -7.80
N TYR A 171 1.95 7.47 -7.62
CA TYR A 171 1.96 6.81 -6.31
C TYR A 171 3.32 6.18 -6.06
N ILE A 172 3.95 6.54 -4.94
CA ILE A 172 5.35 6.18 -4.65
C ILE A 172 5.47 5.55 -3.26
N ILE A 173 6.25 4.49 -3.14
CA ILE A 173 6.81 4.01 -1.87
C ILE A 173 8.31 4.30 -1.81
N ASP A 174 8.90 4.34 -0.62
CA ASP A 174 10.35 4.36 -0.54
C ASP A 174 10.95 2.95 -0.61
N GLY A 175 12.24 2.91 -0.98
CA GLY A 175 13.04 1.71 -0.94
C GLY A 175 14.17 1.81 0.09
N ASN A 176 15.01 0.79 0.16
CA ASN A 176 16.09 0.73 1.13
C ASN A 176 17.17 1.80 0.91
N HIS A 177 17.42 2.23 -0.33
CA HIS A 177 18.35 3.31 -0.66
C HIS A 177 17.82 4.67 -0.18
N ASP A 178 16.54 4.96 -0.41
CA ASP A 178 15.89 6.18 0.07
C ASP A 178 15.97 6.31 1.60
N ARG A 179 15.81 5.19 2.33
CA ARG A 179 15.84 5.15 3.79
C ARG A 179 17.23 5.29 4.41
N TRP A 180 18.31 5.30 3.64
CA TRP A 180 19.61 5.67 4.19
C TRP A 180 19.62 7.11 4.71
N TYR A 181 18.80 8.01 4.16
CA TYR A 181 18.62 9.36 4.71
C TYR A 181 17.89 9.35 6.05
N ILE A 182 16.90 8.49 6.25
CA ILE A 182 16.25 8.32 7.56
C ILE A 182 17.30 7.90 8.60
N LYS A 183 18.13 6.91 8.26
CA LYS A 183 19.17 6.38 9.16
C LYS A 183 20.28 7.41 9.45
N SER A 184 20.57 8.32 8.54
CA SER A 184 21.68 9.30 8.66
C SER A 184 21.25 10.63 9.27
N ASN A 185 20.06 11.13 8.99
CA ASN A 185 19.62 12.47 9.39
C ASN A 185 18.11 12.58 9.72
N GLY A 186 17.35 11.48 9.67
CA GLY A 186 15.92 11.44 9.97
C GLY A 186 15.02 11.96 8.84
N ALA A 187 15.55 12.28 7.65
CA ALA A 187 14.76 12.81 6.54
C ALA A 187 14.09 11.69 5.74
N ILE A 188 12.82 11.89 5.37
CA ILE A 188 12.04 10.99 4.51
C ILE A 188 12.05 11.59 3.10
N ILE A 189 13.11 11.32 2.34
CA ILE A 189 13.37 11.99 1.06
C ILE A 189 12.23 11.81 0.05
N VAL A 190 11.63 10.62 -0.03
CA VAL A 190 10.54 10.33 -0.97
C VAL A 190 9.28 11.12 -0.60
N LYS A 191 8.96 11.20 0.69
CA LYS A 191 7.85 12.03 1.15
C LYS A 191 8.08 13.51 0.80
N ASP A 192 9.28 14.02 1.05
CA ASP A 192 9.63 15.41 0.74
C ASP A 192 9.64 15.71 -0.77
N ILE A 193 9.85 14.69 -1.61
CA ILE A 193 9.72 14.79 -3.08
C ILE A 193 8.24 14.85 -3.45
N CYS A 194 7.41 13.95 -2.90
CA CYS A 194 5.97 13.94 -3.16
C CYS A 194 5.29 15.23 -2.69
N ASP A 195 5.63 15.74 -1.51
CA ASP A 195 5.10 17.00 -0.98
C ASP A 195 5.40 18.21 -1.90
N ALA A 196 6.40 18.11 -2.78
CA ALA A 196 6.77 19.15 -3.74
C ALA A 196 6.12 18.98 -5.12
N ILE A 197 5.36 17.92 -5.36
CA ILE A 197 4.74 17.57 -6.65
C ILE A 197 3.24 17.37 -6.43
N GLU A 198 2.41 18.22 -7.04
CA GLU A 198 0.96 18.28 -6.80
C GLU A 198 0.23 16.94 -7.03
N HIS A 199 0.65 16.17 -8.03
CA HIS A 199 0.02 14.91 -8.43
C HIS A 199 0.76 13.67 -7.93
N ALA A 200 1.66 13.81 -6.95
CA ALA A 200 2.39 12.70 -6.35
C ALA A 200 1.94 12.42 -4.91
N GLU A 201 1.79 11.15 -4.57
CA GLU A 201 1.42 10.70 -3.24
C GLU A 201 2.41 9.68 -2.70
N PHE A 202 2.92 9.92 -1.49
CA PHE A 202 3.77 8.98 -0.76
C PHE A 202 2.91 7.98 0.01
N LEU A 203 2.96 6.72 -0.39
CA LEU A 203 2.14 5.65 0.19
C LEU A 203 2.70 5.06 1.48
N GLY A 204 4.01 5.13 1.70
CA GLY A 204 4.63 4.58 2.90
C GLY A 204 6.03 4.03 2.72
N HIS A 205 6.53 3.46 3.82
CA HIS A 205 7.85 2.82 3.87
C HIS A 205 7.75 1.36 3.43
N ASP A 206 8.61 0.92 2.51
CA ASP A 206 8.69 -0.44 1.98
C ASP A 206 7.45 -0.94 1.25
N GLU A 207 6.26 -0.55 1.70
CA GLU A 207 5.01 -0.98 1.10
C GLU A 207 3.96 0.13 1.13
N GLY A 208 3.01 0.03 0.21
CA GLY A 208 1.86 0.90 0.14
C GLY A 208 0.73 0.23 -0.63
N THR A 209 -0.50 0.65 -0.40
CA THR A 209 -1.68 0.04 -1.04
C THR A 209 -2.54 1.13 -1.68
N ILE A 210 -3.06 0.83 -2.87
CA ILE A 210 -4.01 1.65 -3.61
C ILE A 210 -5.27 0.81 -3.80
N ALA A 211 -6.44 1.39 -3.58
CA ALA A 211 -7.71 0.76 -3.92
C ALA A 211 -8.14 1.16 -5.34
N LEU A 212 -8.60 0.20 -6.12
CA LEU A 212 -9.26 0.41 -7.40
C LEU A 212 -10.76 0.30 -7.19
N GLY A 213 -11.43 1.43 -7.00
CA GLY A 213 -12.80 1.48 -6.54
C GLY A 213 -12.98 0.65 -5.25
N ASP A 214 -14.11 -0.02 -5.13
CA ASP A 214 -14.45 -0.85 -3.96
C ASP A 214 -14.06 -2.32 -4.12
N SER A 215 -13.63 -2.76 -5.32
CA SER A 215 -13.55 -4.18 -5.66
C SER A 215 -12.13 -4.74 -5.68
N ALA A 216 -11.10 -3.93 -5.86
CA ALA A 216 -9.74 -4.43 -6.04
C ALA A 216 -8.69 -3.55 -5.35
N THR A 217 -7.53 -4.15 -5.06
CA THR A 217 -6.39 -3.44 -4.48
C THR A 217 -5.08 -3.78 -5.19
N ILE A 218 -4.22 -2.77 -5.32
CA ILE A 218 -2.84 -2.91 -5.75
C ILE A 218 -1.96 -2.66 -4.54
N ARG A 219 -1.00 -3.53 -4.28
CA ARG A 219 0.05 -3.32 -3.27
C ARG A 219 1.40 -3.17 -3.94
N LEU A 220 2.09 -2.09 -3.60
CA LEU A 220 3.48 -1.88 -3.93
C LEU A 220 4.34 -2.47 -2.81
N TRP A 221 5.44 -3.13 -3.16
CA TRP A 221 6.39 -3.72 -2.22
C TRP A 221 7.82 -3.51 -2.70
N HIS A 222 8.70 -3.03 -1.81
CA HIS A 222 10.12 -2.91 -2.11
C HIS A 222 10.95 -3.87 -1.27
N GLY A 223 10.91 -3.70 0.05
CA GLY A 223 11.64 -4.53 1.01
C GLY A 223 13.16 -4.24 1.06
N GLU A 224 13.87 -5.04 1.83
CA GLU A 224 15.33 -5.02 1.96
C GLU A 224 15.93 -6.43 1.75
N ASP A 225 15.18 -7.34 1.19
CA ASP A 225 15.57 -8.75 1.03
C ASP A 225 16.68 -8.91 0.00
N GLY A 226 17.72 -9.63 0.34
CA GLY A 226 18.80 -9.95 -0.60
C GLY A 226 18.31 -10.67 -1.87
N SER A 227 19.11 -10.65 -2.94
CA SER A 227 18.79 -11.36 -4.19
C SER A 227 18.86 -12.88 -4.05
N SER A 228 18.06 -13.60 -4.82
CA SER A 228 18.14 -15.05 -4.97
C SER A 228 18.46 -15.44 -6.41
N TYR A 229 18.96 -16.66 -6.61
CA TYR A 229 19.24 -17.19 -7.96
C TYR A 229 17.95 -17.28 -8.78
N ALA A 230 16.89 -17.86 -8.23
CA ALA A 230 15.58 -17.91 -8.87
C ALA A 230 14.85 -16.57 -8.71
N VAL A 231 14.50 -15.94 -9.82
CA VAL A 231 13.83 -14.61 -9.85
C VAL A 231 12.52 -14.63 -9.06
N SER A 232 11.73 -15.69 -9.18
CA SER A 232 10.44 -15.84 -8.54
C SER A 232 10.49 -16.11 -7.03
N TYR A 233 11.63 -16.60 -6.52
CA TYR A 233 11.71 -17.11 -5.14
C TYR A 233 11.28 -16.08 -4.09
N ARG A 234 11.76 -14.83 -4.19
CA ARG A 234 11.42 -13.77 -3.24
C ARG A 234 9.96 -13.40 -3.30
N ILE A 235 9.42 -13.24 -4.50
CA ILE A 235 8.00 -12.94 -4.71
C ILE A 235 7.15 -14.03 -4.08
N GLN A 236 7.45 -15.30 -4.32
CA GLN A 236 6.74 -16.44 -3.73
C GLN A 236 6.80 -16.41 -2.20
N LYS A 237 7.97 -16.11 -1.60
CA LYS A 237 8.11 -16.03 -0.15
C LYS A 237 7.28 -14.90 0.47
N ILE A 238 7.23 -13.75 -0.17
CA ILE A 238 6.40 -12.62 0.27
C ILE A 238 4.91 -12.98 0.17
N VAL A 239 4.49 -13.55 -0.96
CA VAL A 239 3.11 -13.98 -1.17
C VAL A 239 2.70 -15.10 -0.21
N GLU A 240 3.57 -16.06 0.08
CA GLU A 240 3.34 -17.13 1.07
C GLU A 240 3.09 -16.56 2.48
N ALA A 241 3.78 -15.49 2.86
CA ALA A 241 3.65 -14.86 4.16
C ALA A 241 2.34 -14.10 4.35
N LEU A 242 1.64 -13.72 3.26
CA LEU A 242 0.37 -13.01 3.34
C LEU A 242 -0.73 -13.94 3.88
N THR A 243 -1.42 -13.46 4.91
CA THR A 243 -2.59 -14.15 5.48
C THR A 243 -3.88 -13.80 4.72
N GLY A 244 -4.91 -14.65 4.83
CA GLY A 244 -6.23 -14.34 4.27
C GLY A 244 -6.77 -13.00 4.80
N GLY A 245 -7.40 -12.20 3.93
CA GLY A 245 -7.87 -10.85 4.24
C GLY A 245 -6.81 -9.74 4.10
N GLN A 246 -5.53 -10.10 3.95
CA GLN A 246 -4.45 -9.15 3.66
C GLN A 246 -3.94 -9.24 2.22
N LYS A 247 -4.47 -10.16 1.43
CA LYS A 247 -4.05 -10.37 0.06
C LYS A 247 -4.60 -9.28 -0.86
N PRO A 248 -3.73 -8.53 -1.54
CA PRO A 248 -4.16 -7.68 -2.64
C PRO A 248 -4.51 -8.52 -3.88
N ASN A 249 -5.15 -7.90 -4.85
CA ASN A 249 -5.40 -8.54 -6.16
C ASN A 249 -4.16 -8.47 -7.06
N VAL A 250 -3.42 -7.37 -6.97
CA VAL A 250 -2.18 -7.13 -7.73
C VAL A 250 -1.08 -6.72 -6.77
N MET A 251 0.14 -7.24 -6.99
CA MET A 251 1.35 -6.79 -6.30
C MET A 251 2.42 -6.35 -7.28
N LEU A 252 3.03 -5.21 -7.01
CA LEU A 252 4.13 -4.62 -7.76
C LEU A 252 5.39 -4.66 -6.90
N PHE A 253 6.49 -5.21 -7.42
CA PHE A 253 7.71 -5.45 -6.67
C PHE A 253 8.89 -4.68 -7.26
N GLY A 254 9.67 -4.00 -6.41
CA GLY A 254 10.97 -3.40 -6.72
C GLY A 254 12.15 -4.20 -6.18
N HIS A 255 13.28 -3.53 -5.91
CA HIS A 255 14.48 -3.99 -5.23
C HIS A 255 15.39 -4.95 -6.01
N VAL A 256 14.83 -5.94 -6.68
CA VAL A 256 15.64 -7.01 -7.32
C VAL A 256 16.14 -6.65 -8.71
N HIS A 257 15.76 -5.49 -9.25
CA HIS A 257 16.12 -5.00 -10.61
C HIS A 257 15.83 -6.00 -11.73
N LYS A 258 14.81 -6.85 -11.56
CA LYS A 258 14.44 -7.87 -12.54
C LYS A 258 12.99 -7.73 -12.92
N SER A 259 12.68 -7.90 -14.19
CA SER A 259 11.32 -7.87 -14.72
C SER A 259 10.77 -9.28 -14.80
N MET A 260 9.58 -9.50 -14.27
CA MET A 260 8.89 -10.78 -14.30
C MET A 260 7.39 -10.59 -13.99
N TYR A 261 6.57 -11.47 -14.58
CA TYR A 261 5.19 -11.70 -14.15
C TYR A 261 5.06 -13.11 -13.54
N LEU A 262 4.32 -13.21 -12.45
CA LEU A 262 3.98 -14.47 -11.79
C LEU A 262 2.55 -14.37 -11.26
N TYR A 263 1.73 -15.40 -11.51
CA TYR A 263 0.45 -15.55 -10.85
C TYR A 263 0.59 -16.59 -9.74
N ASP A 264 0.43 -16.17 -8.49
CA ASP A 264 0.57 -17.05 -7.33
C ASP A 264 -0.49 -16.73 -6.26
N ARG A 265 -1.11 -17.77 -5.71
CA ARG A 265 -2.10 -17.70 -4.64
C ARG A 265 -3.21 -16.66 -4.89
N HIS A 266 -3.67 -16.55 -6.13
CA HIS A 266 -4.68 -15.60 -6.62
C HIS A 266 -4.22 -14.13 -6.62
N ILE A 267 -2.92 -13.87 -6.68
CA ILE A 267 -2.33 -12.54 -6.80
C ILE A 267 -1.59 -12.44 -8.12
N HIS A 268 -1.86 -11.36 -8.87
CA HIS A 268 -1.07 -11.00 -10.03
C HIS A 268 0.18 -10.24 -9.58
N CYS A 269 1.35 -10.83 -9.71
CA CYS A 269 2.63 -10.32 -9.25
C CYS A 269 3.47 -9.81 -10.42
N TYR A 270 3.85 -8.54 -10.41
CA TYR A 270 4.74 -7.93 -11.40
C TYR A 270 5.98 -7.38 -10.71
N SER A 271 7.17 -7.80 -11.14
CA SER A 271 8.44 -7.20 -10.74
C SER A 271 8.80 -6.13 -11.76
N ALA A 272 9.06 -4.90 -11.28
CA ALA A 272 9.09 -3.69 -12.10
C ALA A 272 10.30 -3.57 -13.04
N GLY A 273 11.36 -4.33 -12.78
CA GLY A 273 12.64 -4.07 -13.46
C GLY A 273 13.37 -2.91 -12.80
N SER A 274 14.11 -2.12 -13.57
CA SER A 274 14.91 -1.01 -13.04
C SER A 274 15.15 0.07 -14.10
N PHE A 275 15.36 1.29 -13.64
CA PHE A 275 15.86 2.43 -14.43
C PHE A 275 17.37 2.67 -14.20
N GLN A 276 18.01 1.75 -13.51
CA GLN A 276 19.45 1.77 -13.27
C GLN A 276 20.13 0.65 -14.06
N ARG A 277 21.20 1.00 -14.77
CA ARG A 277 22.10 0.00 -15.38
C ARG A 277 22.79 -0.83 -14.32
N GLN A 278 23.28 -2.00 -14.73
CA GLN A 278 24.12 -2.83 -13.87
C GLN A 278 25.34 -2.03 -13.37
N THR A 279 25.39 -1.78 -12.06
CA THR A 279 26.52 -1.09 -11.42
C THR A 279 27.76 -1.98 -11.38
N ALA A 280 28.93 -1.38 -11.12
CA ALA A 280 30.17 -2.15 -10.93
C ALA A 280 30.05 -3.15 -9.76
N TRP A 281 29.36 -2.75 -8.68
CA TRP A 281 29.09 -3.64 -7.54
C TRP A 281 28.18 -4.81 -7.93
N MET A 282 27.09 -4.56 -8.65
CA MET A 282 26.19 -5.61 -9.13
C MET A 282 26.91 -6.60 -10.05
N ARG A 283 27.78 -6.09 -10.95
CA ARG A 283 28.59 -6.92 -11.84
C ARG A 283 29.48 -7.86 -11.05
N GLY A 284 30.18 -7.35 -10.02
CA GLY A 284 31.01 -8.15 -9.13
C GLY A 284 30.23 -9.26 -8.39
N LYS A 285 28.93 -9.04 -8.17
CA LYS A 285 28.02 -10.00 -7.53
C LYS A 285 27.24 -10.87 -8.54
N ARG A 286 27.44 -10.69 -9.85
CA ARG A 286 26.69 -11.35 -10.93
C ARG A 286 25.18 -11.09 -10.87
N LEU A 287 24.77 -9.90 -10.42
CA LEU A 287 23.39 -9.46 -10.38
C LEU A 287 23.06 -8.79 -11.70
N ALA A 288 22.06 -9.29 -12.39
CA ALA A 288 21.55 -8.67 -13.62
C ALA A 288 20.63 -7.49 -13.29
N SER A 289 20.56 -6.49 -14.19
CA SER A 289 19.55 -5.47 -14.19
C SER A 289 18.73 -5.60 -15.49
N HIS A 290 17.40 -5.78 -15.34
CA HIS A 290 16.47 -5.71 -16.47
C HIS A 290 15.96 -4.27 -16.57
N THR A 291 16.50 -3.52 -17.50
CA THR A 291 16.14 -2.12 -17.69
C THR A 291 14.89 -1.98 -18.54
N GLY A 292 13.95 -1.18 -18.07
CA GLY A 292 12.64 -1.01 -18.70
C GLY A 292 11.52 -0.75 -17.72
N PHE A 293 10.28 -0.81 -18.21
CA PHE A 293 9.07 -0.54 -17.46
C PHE A 293 7.89 -1.40 -17.93
N TRP A 294 6.81 -1.44 -17.13
CA TRP A 294 5.57 -2.09 -17.52
C TRP A 294 4.46 -1.10 -17.79
N ILE A 295 3.58 -1.46 -18.74
CA ILE A 295 2.22 -0.94 -18.83
C ILE A 295 1.27 -2.12 -18.61
N ILE A 296 0.34 -1.96 -17.66
CA ILE A 296 -0.52 -3.06 -17.22
C ILE A 296 -1.97 -2.60 -17.28
N ASP A 297 -2.81 -3.30 -18.04
CA ASP A 297 -4.25 -3.18 -17.97
C ASP A 297 -4.79 -4.12 -16.89
N ILE A 298 -5.53 -3.57 -15.95
CA ILE A 298 -6.22 -4.30 -14.88
C ILE A 298 -7.72 -4.17 -15.17
N TYR A 299 -8.38 -5.30 -15.37
CA TYR A 299 -9.82 -5.37 -15.59
C TYR A 299 -10.51 -5.85 -14.32
N THR A 300 -11.47 -5.07 -13.84
CA THR A 300 -12.19 -5.34 -12.60
C THR A 300 -13.67 -5.66 -12.88
N ASN A 301 -14.27 -6.38 -11.94
CA ASN A 301 -15.71 -6.60 -11.85
C ASN A 301 -16.11 -6.65 -10.36
N ASP A 302 -17.38 -6.94 -10.06
CA ASP A 302 -17.90 -7.02 -8.69
C ASP A 302 -17.16 -7.99 -7.78
N ASN A 303 -16.40 -8.95 -8.33
CA ASN A 303 -15.66 -9.97 -7.58
C ASN A 303 -14.15 -9.66 -7.45
N GLY A 304 -13.69 -8.51 -7.93
CA GLY A 304 -12.28 -8.12 -7.90
C GLY A 304 -11.65 -8.05 -9.30
N VAL A 305 -10.38 -8.44 -9.42
CA VAL A 305 -9.65 -8.44 -10.70
C VAL A 305 -10.05 -9.65 -11.53
N ALA A 306 -10.67 -9.40 -12.68
CA ALA A 306 -11.09 -10.43 -13.63
C ALA A 306 -9.93 -10.93 -14.47
N LYS A 307 -9.05 -10.04 -14.93
CA LYS A 307 -7.82 -10.35 -15.66
C LYS A 307 -6.84 -9.17 -15.61
N THR A 308 -5.58 -9.45 -15.90
CA THR A 308 -4.57 -8.42 -16.20
C THR A 308 -3.91 -8.70 -17.55
N THR A 309 -3.46 -7.64 -18.23
CA THR A 309 -2.61 -7.73 -19.43
C THR A 309 -1.43 -6.80 -19.22
N GLY A 310 -0.23 -7.36 -19.09
CA GLY A 310 1.00 -6.59 -18.91
C GLY A 310 1.87 -6.61 -20.16
N THR A 311 2.33 -5.42 -20.57
CA THR A 311 3.32 -5.24 -21.64
C THR A 311 4.61 -4.73 -21.01
N TRP A 312 5.69 -5.50 -21.20
CA TRP A 312 7.03 -5.10 -20.80
C TRP A 312 7.70 -4.30 -21.93
N TYR A 313 8.20 -3.13 -21.60
CA TYR A 313 8.98 -2.28 -22.48
C TYR A 313 10.47 -2.38 -22.09
N PRO A 314 11.25 -3.28 -22.73
CA PRO A 314 12.67 -3.39 -22.44
C PRO A 314 13.44 -2.22 -23.02
N PHE A 315 14.45 -1.74 -22.31
CA PHE A 315 15.38 -0.74 -22.81
C PHE A 315 16.75 -1.39 -23.08
N TYR A 316 17.11 -1.43 -24.34
CA TYR A 316 18.40 -1.94 -24.81
C TYR A 316 19.30 -0.77 -25.18
N MET A 317 20.52 -0.78 -24.68
CA MET A 317 21.56 0.18 -25.00
C MET A 317 22.62 -0.41 -25.92
#